data_b76a280f811c111f0de62f4e349a554a
#
_entry.id   b76a280f811c111f0de62f4e349a554a
#
_cell.length_a   1.000
_cell.length_b   1.000
_cell.length_c   1.000
_cell.angle_alpha   90.00
_cell.angle_beta   90.00
_cell.angle_gamma   90.00
#
_symmetry.space_group_name_H-M   'P 1'
#
loop_
_entity.id
_entity.type
_entity.pdbx_description
1 polymer ?
#
loop_
_entity_poly.entity_id
_entity_poly.type
_entity_poly.pdbx_seq_one_letter_code
_entity_poly.pdbx_strand_id
1 'polypeptide(L)'
;MKVIKFNGLVFDYSRTFLSKSNLQTLTKLARQRDLIGRRKDMFTGEKINKTSNWAVLHTALRAKRSEKIYVDGKDVVAGVYEVLGRMEDFSDRVRSGKYCGYSGKPITDVVHIGIGGSYLGPRMVTRALAAHHHPRLTAHFVSDDIQETLKRLSPETTLFVVVSKTFTTPETLGQAEIAYNWFKAKGGKSAKHFIGVTVNIAGAVKWGIPEENTFKFWDWVGGRYSTWSAVGITTMMLVGAENFYKFLDGGRKIDAHFRKAPLTKNIPVMMALIGMAHRNFFKYPAYASIPYPPQLEFFPLWLQQLDMESNGKSVELNGKKVKGSTGPIVFGLLGYDAQHSFFQWLHQGTDIVPIEFVTTMDNRNCIFQANILHAGEKNAAEPQNNLPGGRPSTLLMVKEVTPETLGMLMALYEHKIFVQGVLWGINSFDQCGVEMGKLIAKKLAKK
;
A
#
# COMPACT_ATOMS: atom_id res chain seq x y z
N MET A 1 17.64 -15.10 -20.39
CA MET A 1 16.39 -14.33 -20.34
C MET A 1 16.31 -13.58 -19.02
N LYS A 2 16.03 -12.27 -19.03
CA LYS A 2 15.86 -11.45 -17.80
C LYS A 2 14.39 -11.46 -17.36
N VAL A 3 13.83 -12.67 -17.13
CA VAL A 3 12.43 -12.89 -16.75
C VAL A 3 12.36 -13.86 -15.57
N ILE A 4 11.54 -13.54 -14.59
CA ILE A 4 11.21 -14.41 -13.45
C ILE A 4 9.71 -14.66 -13.46
N LYS A 5 9.31 -15.91 -13.25
CA LYS A 5 7.89 -16.33 -13.20
C LYS A 5 7.59 -16.94 -11.83
N PHE A 6 6.43 -16.59 -11.26
CA PHE A 6 5.97 -17.14 -9.98
C PHE A 6 4.44 -17.04 -9.87
N ASN A 7 3.76 -18.16 -9.68
CA ASN A 7 2.30 -18.22 -9.45
C ASN A 7 1.46 -17.31 -10.35
N GLY A 8 1.69 -17.38 -11.68
CA GLY A 8 0.96 -16.55 -12.64
C GLY A 8 1.48 -15.11 -12.77
N LEU A 9 2.43 -14.69 -11.95
CA LEU A 9 3.17 -13.44 -12.15
C LEU A 9 4.33 -13.66 -13.12
N VAL A 10 4.57 -12.67 -13.98
CA VAL A 10 5.75 -12.60 -14.85
C VAL A 10 6.42 -11.25 -14.63
N PHE A 11 7.66 -11.27 -14.17
CA PHE A 11 8.49 -10.07 -14.00
C PHE A 11 9.58 -10.05 -15.08
N ASP A 12 9.41 -9.18 -16.07
CA ASP A 12 10.39 -8.94 -17.15
C ASP A 12 11.18 -7.66 -16.89
N TYR A 13 12.49 -7.82 -16.72
CA TYR A 13 13.45 -6.73 -16.52
C TYR A 13 14.50 -6.67 -17.64
N SER A 14 14.16 -7.14 -18.83
CA SER A 14 15.07 -7.16 -19.97
C SER A 14 15.50 -5.76 -20.43
N ARG A 15 14.63 -4.75 -20.21
CA ARG A 15 14.77 -3.35 -20.66
C ARG A 15 15.42 -2.42 -19.63
N THR A 16 16.16 -2.94 -18.65
CA THR A 16 16.73 -2.14 -17.54
C THR A 16 18.13 -1.63 -17.79
N PHE A 17 18.77 -2.00 -18.90
CA PHE A 17 20.17 -1.73 -19.24
C PHE A 17 21.19 -2.25 -18.22
N LEU A 18 20.78 -3.05 -17.24
CA LEU A 18 21.67 -3.63 -16.26
C LEU A 18 22.49 -4.77 -16.86
N SER A 19 23.82 -4.68 -16.70
CA SER A 19 24.74 -5.75 -17.05
C SER A 19 24.70 -6.88 -16.01
N LYS A 20 25.25 -8.04 -16.37
CA LYS A 20 25.46 -9.14 -15.44
C LYS A 20 26.37 -8.72 -14.27
N SER A 21 27.39 -7.91 -14.55
CA SER A 21 28.33 -7.38 -13.54
C SER A 21 27.61 -6.46 -12.54
N ASN A 22 26.72 -5.55 -13.01
CA ASN A 22 25.93 -4.71 -12.10
C ASN A 22 25.10 -5.56 -11.13
N LEU A 23 24.41 -6.58 -11.63
CA LEU A 23 23.59 -7.48 -10.79
C LEU A 23 24.43 -8.29 -9.81
N GLN A 24 25.63 -8.73 -10.20
CA GLN A 24 26.57 -9.42 -9.30
C GLN A 24 27.02 -8.50 -8.18
N THR A 25 27.39 -7.25 -8.49
CA THR A 25 27.79 -6.23 -7.49
C THR A 25 26.67 -5.97 -6.49
N LEU A 26 25.43 -5.76 -6.98
CA LEU A 26 24.28 -5.52 -6.12
C LEU A 26 23.91 -6.74 -5.27
N THR A 27 24.03 -7.95 -5.84
CA THR A 27 23.79 -9.19 -5.08
C THR A 27 24.85 -9.38 -3.99
N LYS A 28 26.11 -9.03 -4.27
CA LYS A 28 27.19 -9.02 -3.27
C LYS A 28 26.90 -8.03 -2.14
N LEU A 29 26.46 -6.82 -2.49
CA LEU A 29 26.05 -5.81 -1.52
C LEU A 29 24.88 -6.31 -0.63
N ALA A 30 23.88 -6.97 -1.21
CA ALA A 30 22.75 -7.54 -0.46
C ALA A 30 23.22 -8.57 0.58
N ARG A 31 24.21 -9.39 0.24
CA ARG A 31 24.83 -10.34 1.19
C ARG A 31 25.64 -9.62 2.26
N GLN A 32 26.42 -8.60 1.90
CA GLN A 32 27.23 -7.80 2.84
C GLN A 32 26.34 -7.02 3.85
N ARG A 33 25.15 -6.61 3.43
CA ARG A 33 24.13 -5.97 4.28
C ARG A 33 23.26 -6.97 5.06
N ASP A 34 23.64 -8.25 5.02
CA ASP A 34 22.93 -9.34 5.70
C ASP A 34 21.42 -9.37 5.40
N LEU A 35 21.05 -9.20 4.12
CA LEU A 35 19.64 -9.21 3.72
C LEU A 35 18.91 -10.48 4.19
N ILE A 36 19.58 -11.62 4.23
CA ILE A 36 18.96 -12.90 4.64
C ILE A 36 18.63 -12.88 6.13
N GLY A 37 19.54 -12.43 7.00
CA GLY A 37 19.29 -12.26 8.43
C GLY A 37 18.23 -11.22 8.70
N ARG A 38 18.32 -10.04 8.08
CA ARG A 38 17.30 -8.98 8.23
C ARG A 38 15.91 -9.40 7.80
N ARG A 39 15.82 -10.19 6.73
CA ARG A 39 14.56 -10.80 6.30
C ARG A 39 14.02 -11.76 7.36
N LYS A 40 14.87 -12.62 7.93
CA LYS A 40 14.48 -13.51 9.03
C LYS A 40 13.95 -12.70 10.21
N ASP A 41 14.67 -11.67 10.63
CA ASP A 41 14.30 -10.79 11.75
C ASP A 41 12.88 -10.22 11.58
N MET A 42 12.54 -9.74 10.36
CA MET A 42 11.20 -9.23 10.06
C MET A 42 10.11 -10.29 10.24
N PHE A 43 10.34 -11.53 9.81
CA PHE A 43 9.32 -12.59 9.89
C PHE A 43 9.22 -13.25 11.27
N THR A 44 10.23 -13.10 12.13
CA THR A 44 10.26 -13.71 13.46
C THR A 44 9.79 -12.80 14.58
N GLY A 45 9.48 -11.53 14.27
CA GLY A 45 8.98 -10.58 15.26
C GLY A 45 10.07 -9.78 15.99
N GLU A 46 11.30 -9.80 15.46
CA GLU A 46 12.36 -8.95 16.00
C GLU A 46 12.00 -7.45 15.86
N LYS A 47 12.39 -6.66 16.85
CA LYS A 47 12.11 -5.22 16.88
C LYS A 47 13.02 -4.44 15.92
N ILE A 48 12.76 -4.59 14.62
CA ILE A 48 13.56 -3.98 13.55
C ILE A 48 13.22 -2.51 13.29
N ASN A 49 12.07 -2.01 13.72
CA ASN A 49 11.77 -0.58 13.74
C ASN A 49 12.46 0.04 14.98
N LYS A 50 13.74 0.41 14.82
CA LYS A 50 14.59 0.82 15.93
C LYS A 50 14.18 2.14 16.60
N THR A 51 13.60 3.07 15.84
CA THR A 51 13.17 4.39 16.38
C THR A 51 12.02 4.28 17.37
N SER A 52 11.11 3.32 17.18
CA SER A 52 9.96 3.07 18.06
C SER A 52 10.12 1.82 18.92
N ASN A 53 11.21 1.07 18.74
CA ASN A 53 11.45 -0.24 19.38
C ASN A 53 10.29 -1.23 19.15
N TRP A 54 9.74 -1.27 17.95
CA TRP A 54 8.64 -2.16 17.58
C TRP A 54 9.09 -3.24 16.58
N ALA A 55 8.42 -4.39 16.65
CA ALA A 55 8.44 -5.35 15.56
C ALA A 55 7.78 -4.75 14.31
N VAL A 56 8.01 -5.36 13.15
CA VAL A 56 7.37 -4.99 11.88
C VAL A 56 6.74 -6.25 11.29
N LEU A 57 5.46 -6.45 11.56
CA LEU A 57 4.78 -7.72 11.31
C LEU A 57 3.52 -7.58 10.45
N HIS A 58 3.51 -6.65 9.46
CA HIS A 58 2.45 -6.67 8.46
C HIS A 58 2.32 -8.03 7.76
N THR A 59 3.39 -8.83 7.73
CA THR A 59 3.39 -10.21 7.24
C THR A 59 2.58 -11.18 8.13
N ALA A 60 2.51 -10.95 9.44
CA ALA A 60 1.71 -11.76 10.35
C ALA A 60 0.20 -11.59 10.12
N LEU A 61 -0.24 -10.43 9.58
CA LEU A 61 -1.64 -10.17 9.23
C LEU A 61 -2.19 -11.13 8.16
N ARG A 62 -1.30 -11.79 7.41
CA ARG A 62 -1.62 -12.72 6.34
C ARG A 62 -0.93 -14.08 6.48
N ALA A 63 -0.34 -14.35 7.66
CA ALA A 63 0.24 -15.64 8.00
C ALA A 63 -0.83 -16.72 8.06
N LYS A 64 -0.45 -18.02 7.94
CA LYS A 64 -1.39 -19.11 8.17
C LYS A 64 -1.81 -19.17 9.64
N ARG A 65 -3.05 -19.56 9.90
CA ARG A 65 -3.58 -19.72 11.27
C ARG A 65 -2.74 -20.66 12.14
N SER A 66 -2.06 -21.62 11.50
CA SER A 66 -1.19 -22.59 12.20
C SER A 66 0.21 -22.04 12.50
N GLU A 67 0.61 -20.91 11.91
CA GLU A 67 1.90 -20.31 12.20
C GLU A 67 1.88 -19.65 13.57
N LYS A 68 3.04 -19.67 14.25
CA LYS A 68 3.26 -19.04 15.55
C LYS A 68 4.34 -17.98 15.42
N ILE A 69 4.01 -16.74 15.72
CA ILE A 69 4.94 -15.62 15.71
C ILE A 69 4.77 -14.90 17.05
N TYR A 70 5.87 -14.71 17.78
CA TYR A 70 5.82 -14.15 19.13
C TYR A 70 6.43 -12.75 19.16
N VAL A 71 5.74 -11.82 19.81
CA VAL A 71 6.24 -10.51 20.18
C VAL A 71 5.98 -10.30 21.67
N ASP A 72 7.04 -10.04 22.43
CA ASP A 72 6.97 -9.87 23.88
C ASP A 72 6.22 -11.04 24.58
N GLY A 73 6.49 -12.27 24.13
CA GLY A 73 5.91 -13.50 24.66
C GLY A 73 4.47 -13.82 24.24
N LYS A 74 3.83 -12.98 23.42
CA LYS A 74 2.45 -13.17 22.94
C LYS A 74 2.43 -13.66 21.49
N ASP A 75 1.62 -14.69 21.22
CA ASP A 75 1.35 -15.14 19.84
C ASP A 75 0.49 -14.10 19.12
N VAL A 76 1.10 -13.36 18.19
CA VAL A 76 0.40 -12.31 17.45
C VAL A 76 -0.56 -12.87 16.39
N VAL A 77 -0.30 -14.06 15.85
CA VAL A 77 -1.14 -14.70 14.82
C VAL A 77 -2.51 -15.08 15.41
N ALA A 78 -2.55 -15.57 16.64
CA ALA A 78 -3.80 -15.87 17.32
C ALA A 78 -4.69 -14.62 17.44
N GLY A 79 -4.12 -13.49 17.86
CA GLY A 79 -4.84 -12.20 17.94
C GLY A 79 -5.30 -11.69 16.57
N VAL A 80 -4.51 -11.89 15.51
CA VAL A 80 -4.92 -11.53 14.13
C VAL A 80 -6.18 -12.29 13.73
N TYR A 81 -6.23 -13.60 13.96
CA TYR A 81 -7.39 -14.41 13.59
C TYR A 81 -8.62 -14.14 14.46
N GLU A 82 -8.46 -13.73 15.71
CA GLU A 82 -9.55 -13.23 16.53
C GLU A 82 -10.19 -11.98 15.90
N VAL A 83 -9.38 -11.00 15.52
CA VAL A 83 -9.87 -9.77 14.88
C VAL A 83 -10.49 -10.06 13.50
N LEU A 84 -9.85 -10.91 12.69
CA LEU A 84 -10.40 -11.32 11.39
C LEU A 84 -11.78 -11.99 11.53
N GLY A 85 -11.97 -12.86 12.53
CA GLY A 85 -13.26 -13.50 12.78
C GLY A 85 -14.34 -12.48 13.20
N ARG A 86 -13.98 -11.47 14.02
CA ARG A 86 -14.90 -10.37 14.36
C ARG A 86 -15.25 -9.51 13.13
N MET A 87 -14.27 -9.23 12.26
CA MET A 87 -14.50 -8.50 11.02
C MET A 87 -15.44 -9.27 10.08
N GLU A 88 -15.22 -10.58 9.94
CA GLU A 88 -16.05 -11.49 9.15
C GLU A 88 -17.50 -11.48 9.65
N ASP A 89 -17.73 -11.76 10.95
CA ASP A 89 -19.08 -11.71 11.54
C ASP A 89 -19.76 -10.36 11.31
N PHE A 90 -19.05 -9.26 11.56
CA PHE A 90 -19.60 -7.92 11.35
C PHE A 90 -19.92 -7.66 9.87
N SER A 91 -19.00 -8.01 8.97
CA SER A 91 -19.18 -7.89 7.53
C SER A 91 -20.42 -8.68 7.06
N ASP A 92 -20.57 -9.92 7.50
CA ASP A 92 -21.69 -10.78 7.10
C ASP A 92 -23.04 -10.26 7.62
N ARG A 93 -23.08 -9.71 8.84
CA ARG A 93 -24.29 -9.04 9.35
C ARG A 93 -24.66 -7.80 8.54
N VAL A 94 -23.68 -6.99 8.13
CA VAL A 94 -23.92 -5.82 7.26
C VAL A 94 -24.40 -6.28 5.88
N ARG A 95 -23.71 -7.24 5.27
CA ARG A 95 -23.98 -7.76 3.91
C ARG A 95 -25.34 -8.47 3.84
N SER A 96 -25.72 -9.25 4.85
CA SER A 96 -27.02 -9.92 4.89
C SER A 96 -28.18 -8.99 5.23
N GLY A 97 -27.91 -7.75 5.66
CA GLY A 97 -28.93 -6.81 6.13
C GLY A 97 -29.40 -7.08 7.56
N LYS A 98 -28.76 -7.99 8.30
CA LYS A 98 -29.06 -8.21 9.74
C LYS A 98 -28.54 -7.07 10.61
N TYR A 99 -27.49 -6.37 10.17
CA TYR A 99 -27.04 -5.15 10.81
C TYR A 99 -27.76 -3.97 10.19
N CYS A 100 -28.67 -3.38 10.95
CA CYS A 100 -29.53 -2.30 10.51
C CYS A 100 -29.18 -0.99 11.22
N GLY A 101 -29.49 0.12 10.55
CA GLY A 101 -29.49 1.44 11.15
C GLY A 101 -30.56 1.60 12.25
N TYR A 102 -30.57 2.77 12.87
CA TYR A 102 -31.52 3.08 13.98
C TYR A 102 -32.98 2.97 13.58
N SER A 103 -33.33 3.11 12.32
CA SER A 103 -34.70 2.97 11.78
C SER A 103 -35.09 1.53 11.42
N GLY A 104 -34.20 0.57 11.61
CA GLY A 104 -34.40 -0.83 11.17
C GLY A 104 -34.09 -1.08 9.68
N LYS A 105 -33.69 -0.06 8.92
CA LYS A 105 -33.30 -0.22 7.52
C LYS A 105 -31.88 -0.80 7.41
N PRO A 106 -31.61 -1.72 6.47
CA PRO A 106 -30.26 -2.22 6.20
C PRO A 106 -29.30 -1.11 5.77
N ILE A 107 -28.04 -1.25 6.12
CA ILE A 107 -26.97 -0.34 5.67
C ILE A 107 -26.80 -0.44 4.15
N THR A 108 -26.70 0.71 3.49
CA THR A 108 -26.42 0.84 2.03
C THR A 108 -25.10 1.56 1.77
N ASP A 109 -24.72 2.48 2.65
CA ASP A 109 -23.57 3.34 2.48
C ASP A 109 -22.56 3.15 3.62
N VAL A 110 -21.30 2.96 3.27
CA VAL A 110 -20.20 2.85 4.21
C VAL A 110 -19.22 4.00 3.97
N VAL A 111 -19.12 4.93 4.91
CA VAL A 111 -18.21 6.07 4.84
C VAL A 111 -16.96 5.77 5.62
N HIS A 112 -15.84 5.58 4.94
CA HIS A 112 -14.54 5.31 5.51
C HIS A 112 -13.77 6.63 5.71
N ILE A 113 -13.59 7.03 6.96
CA ILE A 113 -12.90 8.27 7.33
C ILE A 113 -11.50 7.93 7.82
N GLY A 114 -10.47 8.39 7.12
CA GLY A 114 -9.08 8.15 7.47
C GLY A 114 -8.13 9.00 6.64
N ILE A 115 -6.85 9.05 6.99
CA ILE A 115 -5.82 9.77 6.25
C ILE A 115 -4.56 8.92 6.06
N GLY A 116 -3.80 9.17 5.00
CA GLY A 116 -2.55 8.45 4.72
C GLY A 116 -2.76 6.94 4.61
N GLY A 117 -2.04 6.14 5.39
CA GLY A 117 -2.15 4.67 5.38
C GLY A 117 -3.52 4.15 5.82
N SER A 118 -4.26 4.92 6.61
CA SER A 118 -5.65 4.60 6.98
C SER A 118 -6.66 4.89 5.85
N TYR A 119 -6.22 5.41 4.70
CA TYR A 119 -7.06 5.80 3.58
C TYR A 119 -6.59 5.21 2.25
N LEU A 120 -5.31 5.44 1.87
CA LEU A 120 -4.81 5.13 0.53
C LEU A 120 -4.87 3.64 0.20
N GLY A 121 -4.42 2.78 1.11
CA GLY A 121 -4.45 1.34 0.91
C GLY A 121 -5.87 0.77 0.81
N PRO A 122 -6.75 1.00 1.80
CA PRO A 122 -8.14 0.55 1.74
C PRO A 122 -8.90 1.07 0.52
N ARG A 123 -8.73 2.34 0.16
CA ARG A 123 -9.35 2.93 -1.05
C ARG A 123 -8.89 2.21 -2.31
N MET A 124 -7.58 2.02 -2.45
CA MET A 124 -6.99 1.35 -3.61
C MET A 124 -7.50 -0.09 -3.75
N VAL A 125 -7.46 -0.88 -2.66
CA VAL A 125 -7.91 -2.28 -2.69
C VAL A 125 -9.41 -2.39 -2.95
N THR A 126 -10.24 -1.57 -2.29
CA THR A 126 -11.68 -1.56 -2.51
C THR A 126 -12.00 -1.21 -3.96
N ARG A 127 -11.39 -0.17 -4.52
CA ARG A 127 -11.59 0.23 -5.92
C ARG A 127 -11.13 -0.86 -6.90
N ALA A 128 -9.97 -1.46 -6.64
CA ALA A 128 -9.42 -2.52 -7.50
C ALA A 128 -10.31 -3.76 -7.57
N LEU A 129 -11.08 -4.03 -6.51
CA LEU A 129 -11.96 -5.18 -6.40
C LEU A 129 -13.44 -4.84 -6.62
N ALA A 130 -13.75 -3.75 -7.32
CA ALA A 130 -15.12 -3.28 -7.54
C ALA A 130 -16.05 -4.34 -8.19
N ALA A 131 -15.50 -5.22 -9.03
CA ALA A 131 -16.25 -6.33 -9.63
C ALA A 131 -16.80 -7.36 -8.60
N HIS A 132 -16.28 -7.34 -7.37
CA HIS A 132 -16.70 -8.22 -6.28
C HIS A 132 -17.58 -7.51 -5.24
N HIS A 133 -17.95 -6.25 -5.46
CA HIS A 133 -18.74 -5.50 -4.50
C HIS A 133 -20.15 -6.09 -4.32
N HIS A 134 -20.60 -6.04 -3.09
CA HIS A 134 -22.00 -6.37 -2.78
C HIS A 134 -22.95 -5.33 -3.41
N PRO A 135 -23.99 -5.74 -4.16
CA PRO A 135 -24.81 -4.83 -4.99
C PRO A 135 -25.53 -3.74 -4.19
N ARG A 136 -25.82 -3.95 -2.89
CA ARG A 136 -26.47 -2.96 -2.02
C ARG A 136 -25.50 -1.96 -1.41
N LEU A 137 -24.21 -2.30 -1.29
CA LEU A 137 -23.26 -1.51 -0.52
C LEU A 137 -22.43 -0.58 -1.41
N THR A 138 -22.37 0.68 -1.05
CA THR A 138 -21.49 1.68 -1.65
C THR A 138 -20.48 2.18 -0.61
N ALA A 139 -19.19 2.21 -0.96
CA ALA A 139 -18.16 2.77 -0.10
C ALA A 139 -17.78 4.19 -0.53
N HIS A 140 -17.70 5.09 0.44
CA HIS A 140 -17.23 6.46 0.29
C HIS A 140 -15.97 6.65 1.13
N PHE A 141 -14.85 6.95 0.48
CA PHE A 141 -13.57 7.18 1.16
C PHE A 141 -13.33 8.68 1.33
N VAL A 142 -13.10 9.12 2.57
CA VAL A 142 -12.95 10.52 2.93
C VAL A 142 -11.66 10.74 3.71
N SER A 143 -10.85 11.71 3.29
CA SER A 143 -9.61 12.14 3.97
C SER A 143 -9.66 13.59 4.45
N ASP A 144 -10.41 14.47 3.78
CA ASP A 144 -10.37 15.94 3.95
C ASP A 144 -11.75 16.59 4.05
N ASP A 145 -12.62 16.44 3.05
CA ASP A 145 -13.95 17.06 3.04
C ASP A 145 -15.07 16.02 2.97
N ILE A 146 -15.78 15.83 4.10
CA ILE A 146 -16.90 14.90 4.18
C ILE A 146 -18.22 15.54 3.75
N GLN A 147 -18.34 16.86 3.71
CA GLN A 147 -19.63 17.56 3.54
C GLN A 147 -20.30 17.22 2.22
N GLU A 148 -19.52 17.20 1.11
CA GLU A 148 -20.05 16.81 -0.20
C GLU A 148 -20.58 15.38 -0.23
N THR A 149 -19.90 14.47 0.47
CA THR A 149 -20.37 13.08 0.63
C THR A 149 -21.68 13.03 1.38
N LEU A 150 -21.78 13.73 2.50
CA LEU A 150 -22.97 13.74 3.37
C LEU A 150 -24.25 14.26 2.69
N LYS A 151 -24.14 15.15 1.70
CA LYS A 151 -25.30 15.67 0.95
C LYS A 151 -26.10 14.56 0.23
N ARG A 152 -25.46 13.46 -0.12
CA ARG A 152 -26.03 12.36 -0.91
C ARG A 152 -26.46 11.17 -0.07
N LEU A 153 -26.26 11.22 1.26
CA LEU A 153 -26.45 10.09 2.16
C LEU A 153 -27.72 10.22 2.99
N SER A 154 -28.27 9.05 3.37
CA SER A 154 -29.33 8.95 4.36
C SER A 154 -28.74 8.54 5.72
N PRO A 155 -29.02 9.26 6.81
CA PRO A 155 -28.53 8.89 8.13
C PRO A 155 -29.04 7.51 8.60
N GLU A 156 -30.19 7.06 8.08
CA GLU A 156 -30.80 5.79 8.46
C GLU A 156 -30.04 4.57 7.96
N THR A 157 -29.29 4.72 6.84
CA THR A 157 -28.65 3.61 6.13
C THR A 157 -27.13 3.78 5.98
N THR A 158 -26.56 4.82 6.60
CA THR A 158 -25.11 5.10 6.51
C THR A 158 -24.37 4.57 7.73
N LEU A 159 -23.26 3.85 7.50
CA LEU A 159 -22.31 3.39 8.49
C LEU A 159 -20.99 4.15 8.33
N PHE A 160 -20.50 4.76 9.40
CA PHE A 160 -19.21 5.46 9.43
C PHE A 160 -18.10 4.58 10.03
N VAL A 161 -16.99 4.45 9.33
CA VAL A 161 -15.80 3.72 9.74
C VAL A 161 -14.70 4.72 10.02
N VAL A 162 -14.44 5.01 11.31
CA VAL A 162 -13.41 5.98 11.73
C VAL A 162 -12.09 5.25 11.96
N VAL A 163 -11.11 5.51 11.10
CA VAL A 163 -9.83 4.79 11.07
C VAL A 163 -8.69 5.71 11.47
N SER A 164 -8.18 5.53 12.69
CA SER A 164 -7.03 6.28 13.20
C SER A 164 -6.21 5.43 14.17
N LYS A 165 -4.92 5.23 13.91
CA LYS A 165 -4.05 4.37 14.73
C LYS A 165 -4.06 4.79 16.21
N THR A 166 -3.91 6.07 16.49
CA THR A 166 -3.86 6.61 17.84
C THR A 166 -5.22 7.09 18.36
N PHE A 167 -6.21 7.20 17.49
CA PHE A 167 -7.50 7.84 17.73
C PHE A 167 -7.37 9.28 18.28
N THR A 168 -6.34 9.99 17.77
CA THR A 168 -6.03 11.39 18.16
C THR A 168 -5.66 12.24 16.95
N THR A 169 -5.80 11.71 15.72
CA THR A 169 -5.46 12.40 14.48
C THR A 169 -6.50 13.49 14.20
N PRO A 170 -6.11 14.80 14.28
CA PRO A 170 -7.10 15.89 14.21
C PRO A 170 -7.88 15.89 12.91
N GLU A 171 -7.21 15.62 11.78
CA GLU A 171 -7.82 15.59 10.46
C GLU A 171 -8.92 14.51 10.37
N THR A 172 -8.66 13.30 10.91
CA THR A 172 -9.64 12.21 10.91
C THR A 172 -10.77 12.47 11.87
N LEU A 173 -10.46 12.89 13.12
CA LEU A 173 -11.48 13.13 14.14
C LEU A 173 -12.37 14.33 13.80
N GLY A 174 -11.81 15.38 13.17
CA GLY A 174 -12.61 16.51 12.69
C GLY A 174 -13.65 16.11 11.67
N GLN A 175 -13.30 15.26 10.69
CA GLN A 175 -14.26 14.73 9.72
C GLN A 175 -15.29 13.80 10.39
N ALA A 176 -14.86 12.99 11.36
CA ALA A 176 -15.77 12.13 12.12
C ALA A 176 -16.76 12.94 12.96
N GLU A 177 -16.35 14.07 13.55
CA GLU A 177 -17.22 14.98 14.30
C GLU A 177 -18.23 15.69 13.39
N ILE A 178 -17.81 16.14 12.21
CA ILE A 178 -18.73 16.69 11.20
C ILE A 178 -19.80 15.65 10.82
N ALA A 179 -19.39 14.39 10.58
CA ALA A 179 -20.30 13.29 10.30
C ALA A 179 -21.27 13.02 11.46
N TYR A 180 -20.75 13.02 12.69
CA TYR A 180 -21.57 12.80 13.89
C TYR A 180 -22.61 13.92 14.09
N ASN A 181 -22.23 15.17 13.93
CA ASN A 181 -23.13 16.32 14.06
C ASN A 181 -24.22 16.30 12.97
N TRP A 182 -23.83 15.99 11.72
CA TRP A 182 -24.79 15.79 10.62
C TRP A 182 -25.77 14.66 10.94
N PHE A 183 -25.28 13.52 11.42
CA PHE A 183 -26.09 12.38 11.80
C PHE A 183 -27.11 12.74 12.89
N LYS A 184 -26.67 13.43 13.93
CA LYS A 184 -27.53 13.89 15.05
C LYS A 184 -28.54 14.92 14.57
N ALA A 185 -28.17 15.91 13.78
CA ALA A 185 -29.07 16.95 13.23
C ALA A 185 -30.19 16.36 12.35
N LYS A 186 -29.95 15.19 11.73
CA LYS A 186 -30.91 14.46 10.92
C LYS A 186 -31.73 13.44 11.74
N GLY A 187 -31.68 13.51 13.07
CA GLY A 187 -32.45 12.63 13.95
C GLY A 187 -31.79 11.30 14.28
N GLY A 188 -30.55 11.12 13.98
CA GLY A 188 -29.79 9.91 14.33
C GLY A 188 -29.70 9.67 15.83
N LYS A 189 -30.04 8.46 16.28
CA LYS A 189 -30.22 8.12 17.70
C LYS A 189 -29.29 7.02 18.23
N SER A 190 -28.45 6.41 17.39
CA SER A 190 -27.71 5.21 17.79
C SER A 190 -26.21 5.30 17.46
N ALA A 191 -25.38 4.95 18.44
CA ALA A 191 -23.93 4.77 18.25
C ALA A 191 -23.57 3.61 17.29
N LYS A 192 -24.53 2.75 16.93
CA LYS A 192 -24.34 1.66 15.95
C LYS A 192 -23.90 2.13 14.56
N HIS A 193 -24.16 3.40 14.23
CA HIS A 193 -23.72 3.96 12.94
C HIS A 193 -22.24 4.34 12.88
N PHE A 194 -21.50 4.16 13.98
CA PHE A 194 -20.08 4.46 14.03
C PHE A 194 -19.30 3.24 14.50
N ILE A 195 -18.27 2.86 13.74
CA ILE A 195 -17.29 1.86 14.14
C ILE A 195 -15.90 2.48 14.16
N GLY A 196 -15.07 2.07 15.10
CA GLY A 196 -13.71 2.55 15.28
C GLY A 196 -12.69 1.51 14.85
N VAL A 197 -11.64 1.92 14.14
CA VAL A 197 -10.49 1.06 13.82
C VAL A 197 -9.23 1.71 14.38
N THR A 198 -8.64 1.11 15.41
CA THR A 198 -7.58 1.77 16.19
C THR A 198 -6.73 0.80 17.00
N VAL A 199 -5.55 1.23 17.42
CA VAL A 199 -4.77 0.61 18.51
C VAL A 199 -5.28 1.10 19.89
N ASN A 200 -5.83 2.31 19.95
CA ASN A 200 -6.30 2.98 21.15
C ASN A 200 -7.83 2.81 21.33
N ILE A 201 -8.25 1.64 21.78
CA ILE A 201 -9.69 1.33 22.01
C ILE A 201 -10.30 2.32 23.00
N ALA A 202 -9.60 2.60 24.12
CA ALA A 202 -10.12 3.53 25.13
C ALA A 202 -10.36 4.95 24.57
N GLY A 203 -9.55 5.39 23.60
CA GLY A 203 -9.75 6.65 22.89
C GLY A 203 -11.03 6.65 22.04
N ALA A 204 -11.31 5.55 21.35
CA ALA A 204 -12.52 5.40 20.55
C ALA A 204 -13.79 5.35 21.43
N VAL A 205 -13.73 4.61 22.54
CA VAL A 205 -14.82 4.55 23.53
C VAL A 205 -15.09 5.93 24.16
N LYS A 206 -14.05 6.66 24.54
CA LYS A 206 -14.16 8.03 25.05
C LYS A 206 -14.79 8.98 24.04
N TRP A 207 -14.56 8.78 22.74
CA TRP A 207 -15.16 9.56 21.66
C TRP A 207 -16.64 9.25 21.48
N GLY A 208 -17.13 8.08 21.94
CA GLY A 208 -18.53 7.67 21.90
C GLY A 208 -18.81 6.44 21.02
N ILE A 209 -17.78 5.74 20.53
CA ILE A 209 -17.95 4.47 19.80
C ILE A 209 -17.92 3.32 20.82
N PRO A 210 -18.96 2.47 20.88
CA PRO A 210 -18.99 1.31 21.76
C PRO A 210 -17.81 0.36 21.52
N GLU A 211 -17.31 -0.29 22.58
CA GLU A 211 -16.15 -1.19 22.49
C GLU A 211 -16.41 -2.35 21.52
N GLU A 212 -17.63 -2.91 21.52
CA GLU A 212 -18.07 -3.96 20.60
C GLU A 212 -18.04 -3.53 19.12
N ASN A 213 -18.13 -2.22 18.85
CA ASN A 213 -18.01 -1.61 17.52
C ASN A 213 -16.58 -1.14 17.22
N THR A 214 -15.60 -1.48 18.05
CA THR A 214 -14.21 -1.09 17.85
C THR A 214 -13.37 -2.29 17.43
N PHE A 215 -12.63 -2.13 16.33
CA PHE A 215 -11.76 -3.15 15.76
C PHE A 215 -10.29 -2.77 15.98
N LYS A 216 -9.57 -3.64 16.69
CA LYS A 216 -8.17 -3.42 17.04
C LYS A 216 -7.24 -3.81 15.89
N PHE A 217 -6.14 -3.06 15.76
CA PHE A 217 -4.91 -3.52 15.15
C PHE A 217 -3.73 -3.18 16.08
N TRP A 218 -2.48 -3.33 15.65
CA TRP A 218 -1.36 -3.37 16.59
C TRP A 218 -0.28 -2.34 16.24
N ASP A 219 0.54 -1.96 17.24
CA ASP A 219 1.66 -1.03 17.07
C ASP A 219 2.71 -1.51 16.06
N TRP A 220 2.90 -2.82 15.97
CA TRP A 220 3.79 -3.46 15.01
C TRP A 220 3.25 -3.43 13.55
N VAL A 221 2.12 -2.80 13.30
CA VAL A 221 1.59 -2.50 11.96
C VAL A 221 1.81 -1.04 11.65
N GLY A 222 2.70 -0.74 10.72
CA GLY A 222 2.85 0.61 10.16
C GLY A 222 1.61 1.04 9.36
N GLY A 223 1.24 2.34 9.39
CA GLY A 223 0.04 2.83 8.72
C GLY A 223 -0.04 2.46 7.23
N ARG A 224 1.02 2.69 6.47
CA ARG A 224 1.11 2.38 5.03
C ARG A 224 1.16 0.89 4.70
N TYR A 225 1.27 0.02 5.71
CA TYR A 225 1.24 -1.44 5.62
C TYR A 225 -0.04 -2.05 6.23
N SER A 226 -1.04 -1.22 6.61
CA SER A 226 -2.12 -1.64 7.50
C SER A 226 -3.35 -2.23 6.83
N THR A 227 -3.48 -2.14 5.52
CA THR A 227 -4.67 -2.58 4.76
C THR A 227 -5.05 -4.04 4.99
N TRP A 228 -4.09 -4.90 5.33
CA TRP A 228 -4.28 -6.31 5.66
C TRP A 228 -4.95 -6.56 7.02
N SER A 229 -5.02 -5.54 7.89
CA SER A 229 -5.58 -5.58 9.24
C SER A 229 -7.05 -5.14 9.28
N ALA A 230 -7.56 -4.84 10.47
CA ALA A 230 -8.88 -4.23 10.65
C ALA A 230 -9.09 -2.94 9.83
N VAL A 231 -8.02 -2.27 9.43
CA VAL A 231 -8.08 -1.11 8.52
C VAL A 231 -8.75 -1.46 7.19
N GLY A 232 -8.71 -2.72 6.76
CA GLY A 232 -9.40 -3.25 5.58
C GLY A 232 -10.86 -3.66 5.79
N ILE A 233 -11.48 -3.38 6.95
CA ILE A 233 -12.86 -3.83 7.23
C ILE A 233 -13.88 -3.30 6.20
N THR A 234 -13.73 -2.08 5.73
CA THR A 234 -14.57 -1.53 4.66
C THR A 234 -14.44 -2.37 3.38
N THR A 235 -13.23 -2.75 3.00
CA THR A 235 -13.01 -3.66 1.87
C THR A 235 -13.73 -4.99 2.11
N MET A 236 -13.57 -5.61 3.29
CA MET A 236 -14.23 -6.89 3.61
C MET A 236 -15.76 -6.78 3.51
N MET A 237 -16.36 -5.68 3.99
CA MET A 237 -17.81 -5.45 3.84
C MET A 237 -18.22 -5.37 2.37
N LEU A 238 -17.44 -4.74 1.50
CA LEU A 238 -17.78 -4.60 0.09
C LEU A 238 -17.60 -5.91 -0.68
N VAL A 239 -16.44 -6.58 -0.53
CA VAL A 239 -16.08 -7.75 -1.36
C VAL A 239 -16.44 -9.10 -0.73
N GLY A 240 -16.78 -9.13 0.57
CA GLY A 240 -17.03 -10.33 1.37
C GLY A 240 -15.74 -10.93 1.94
N ALA A 241 -15.92 -11.71 3.02
CA ALA A 241 -14.82 -12.33 3.74
C ALA A 241 -13.99 -13.27 2.84
N GLU A 242 -14.64 -14.09 2.01
CA GLU A 242 -13.97 -15.01 1.09
C GLU A 242 -12.95 -14.28 0.18
N ASN A 243 -13.36 -13.18 -0.46
CA ASN A 243 -12.48 -12.42 -1.34
C ASN A 243 -11.39 -11.68 -0.55
N PHE A 244 -11.69 -11.21 0.67
CA PHE A 244 -10.69 -10.62 1.53
C PHE A 244 -9.64 -11.65 1.96
N TYR A 245 -10.03 -12.89 2.28
CA TYR A 245 -9.07 -13.97 2.56
C TYR A 245 -8.24 -14.36 1.33
N LYS A 246 -8.81 -14.37 0.12
CA LYS A 246 -8.04 -14.55 -1.13
C LYS A 246 -7.00 -13.43 -1.32
N PHE A 247 -7.34 -12.19 -0.97
CA PHE A 247 -6.40 -11.07 -0.97
C PHE A 247 -5.25 -11.29 0.02
N LEU A 248 -5.54 -11.72 1.26
CA LEU A 248 -4.51 -12.10 2.24
C LEU A 248 -3.64 -13.25 1.73
N ASP A 249 -4.25 -14.26 1.10
CA ASP A 249 -3.55 -15.42 0.55
C ASP A 249 -2.57 -15.04 -0.55
N GLY A 250 -2.94 -14.10 -1.42
CA GLY A 250 -2.04 -13.56 -2.42
C GLY A 250 -0.77 -12.96 -1.80
N GLY A 251 -0.94 -12.13 -0.77
CA GLY A 251 0.20 -11.57 -0.02
C GLY A 251 1.07 -12.65 0.62
N ARG A 252 0.44 -13.65 1.24
CA ARG A 252 1.14 -14.80 1.85
C ARG A 252 1.97 -15.61 0.84
N LYS A 253 1.48 -15.79 -0.39
CA LYS A 253 2.23 -16.46 -1.46
C LYS A 253 3.53 -15.74 -1.77
N ILE A 254 3.50 -14.42 -1.81
CA ILE A 254 4.69 -13.59 -2.01
C ILE A 254 5.60 -13.62 -0.78
N ASP A 255 5.06 -13.62 0.44
CA ASP A 255 5.86 -13.80 1.65
C ASP A 255 6.65 -15.11 1.60
N ALA A 256 6.01 -16.20 1.20
CA ALA A 256 6.67 -17.50 1.03
C ALA A 256 7.76 -17.48 -0.06
N HIS A 257 7.47 -16.84 -1.20
CA HIS A 257 8.45 -16.63 -2.27
C HIS A 257 9.63 -15.79 -1.80
N PHE A 258 9.36 -14.67 -1.13
CA PHE A 258 10.39 -13.78 -0.61
C PHE A 258 11.29 -14.49 0.39
N ARG A 259 10.73 -15.31 1.28
CA ARG A 259 11.50 -16.08 2.28
C ARG A 259 12.38 -17.16 1.66
N LYS A 260 11.91 -17.86 0.61
CA LYS A 260 12.51 -19.11 0.14
C LYS A 260 13.35 -18.97 -1.14
N ALA A 261 12.97 -18.08 -2.05
CA ALA A 261 13.62 -17.99 -3.34
C ALA A 261 15.07 -17.46 -3.21
N PRO A 262 16.02 -17.98 -4.01
CA PRO A 262 17.36 -17.43 -4.12
C PRO A 262 17.32 -15.96 -4.56
N LEU A 263 18.23 -15.11 -4.10
CA LEU A 263 18.22 -13.66 -4.34
C LEU A 263 18.01 -13.27 -5.81
N THR A 264 18.67 -13.99 -6.73
CA THR A 264 18.59 -13.73 -8.18
C THR A 264 17.32 -14.25 -8.87
N LYS A 265 16.50 -15.04 -8.16
CA LYS A 265 15.20 -15.55 -8.62
C LYS A 265 14.04 -15.03 -7.77
N ASN A 266 14.32 -14.14 -6.83
CA ASN A 266 13.39 -13.54 -5.90
C ASN A 266 12.87 -12.22 -6.48
N ILE A 267 11.59 -12.16 -6.86
CA ILE A 267 11.04 -11.00 -7.57
C ILE A 267 11.19 -9.71 -6.76
N PRO A 268 10.74 -9.60 -5.47
CA PRO A 268 10.95 -8.39 -4.68
C PRO A 268 12.41 -7.97 -4.56
N VAL A 269 13.32 -8.92 -4.38
CA VAL A 269 14.75 -8.63 -4.31
C VAL A 269 15.26 -8.07 -5.63
N MET A 270 14.90 -8.68 -6.75
CA MET A 270 15.31 -8.20 -8.07
C MET A 270 14.75 -6.82 -8.40
N MET A 271 13.47 -6.56 -8.06
CA MET A 271 12.88 -5.21 -8.18
C MET A 271 13.68 -4.19 -7.36
N ALA A 272 14.03 -4.53 -6.12
CA ALA A 272 14.81 -3.65 -5.25
C ALA A 272 16.23 -3.38 -5.78
N LEU A 273 16.93 -4.41 -6.25
CA LEU A 273 18.28 -4.28 -6.82
C LEU A 273 18.27 -3.41 -8.09
N ILE A 274 17.28 -3.59 -8.96
CA ILE A 274 17.08 -2.79 -10.16
C ILE A 274 16.81 -1.32 -9.80
N GLY A 275 15.86 -1.06 -8.88
CA GLY A 275 15.58 0.28 -8.41
C GLY A 275 16.77 0.97 -7.77
N MET A 276 17.57 0.21 -6.99
CA MET A 276 18.82 0.71 -6.41
C MET A 276 19.87 1.05 -7.48
N ALA A 277 20.00 0.24 -8.54
CA ALA A 277 20.89 0.55 -9.65
C ALA A 277 20.47 1.84 -10.35
N HIS A 278 19.20 1.98 -10.67
CA HIS A 278 18.65 3.19 -11.27
C HIS A 278 18.91 4.41 -10.40
N ARG A 279 18.68 4.32 -9.10
CA ARG A 279 18.86 5.42 -8.15
C ARG A 279 20.34 5.77 -7.86
N ASN A 280 21.22 4.78 -7.69
CA ASN A 280 22.56 4.98 -7.18
C ASN A 280 23.65 4.88 -8.24
N PHE A 281 23.51 4.04 -9.29
CA PHE A 281 24.48 3.93 -10.37
C PHE A 281 24.15 4.91 -11.50
N PHE A 282 22.91 4.88 -11.99
CA PHE A 282 22.46 5.75 -13.08
C PHE A 282 22.04 7.15 -12.61
N LYS A 283 21.88 7.37 -11.28
CA LYS A 283 21.50 8.65 -10.66
C LYS A 283 20.12 9.18 -11.03
N TYR A 284 19.22 8.31 -11.45
CA TYR A 284 17.86 8.73 -11.76
C TYR A 284 17.11 9.13 -10.47
N PRO A 285 16.54 10.36 -10.38
CA PRO A 285 15.93 10.86 -9.15
C PRO A 285 14.53 10.33 -8.89
N ALA A 286 13.86 9.83 -9.93
CA ALA A 286 12.47 9.40 -9.89
C ALA A 286 12.27 8.07 -10.60
N TYR A 287 11.11 7.45 -10.40
CA TYR A 287 10.55 6.44 -11.30
C TYR A 287 9.04 6.62 -11.47
N ALA A 288 8.51 6.22 -12.62
CA ALA A 288 7.10 6.24 -12.90
C ALA A 288 6.48 4.85 -12.68
N SER A 289 5.38 4.77 -11.92
CA SER A 289 4.55 3.57 -11.78
C SER A 289 3.34 3.70 -12.69
N ILE A 290 3.26 2.87 -13.72
CA ILE A 290 2.23 3.00 -14.77
C ILE A 290 1.45 1.68 -14.89
N PRO A 291 0.38 1.52 -14.10
CA PRO A 291 -0.54 0.39 -14.26
C PRO A 291 -1.46 0.61 -15.46
N TYR A 292 -1.70 -0.45 -16.24
CA TYR A 292 -2.63 -0.42 -17.37
C TYR A 292 -4.03 -0.95 -17.03
N PRO A 293 -4.22 -1.93 -16.11
CA PRO A 293 -5.55 -2.34 -15.70
C PRO A 293 -6.30 -1.19 -15.02
N PRO A 294 -7.51 -0.80 -15.48
CA PRO A 294 -8.26 0.32 -14.90
C PRO A 294 -8.57 0.15 -13.40
N GLN A 295 -8.63 -1.10 -12.95
CA GLN A 295 -8.83 -1.44 -11.54
C GLN A 295 -7.69 -0.89 -10.64
N LEU A 296 -6.50 -0.66 -11.19
CA LEU A 296 -5.32 -0.18 -10.47
C LEU A 296 -5.15 1.35 -10.51
N GLU A 297 -6.22 2.10 -10.75
CA GLU A 297 -6.24 3.56 -10.82
C GLU A 297 -5.54 4.23 -9.61
N PHE A 298 -5.78 3.76 -8.39
CA PHE A 298 -5.17 4.32 -7.19
C PHE A 298 -3.85 3.64 -6.76
N PHE A 299 -3.36 2.70 -7.55
CA PHE A 299 -2.12 1.99 -7.24
C PHE A 299 -0.89 2.91 -7.19
N PRO A 300 -0.70 3.88 -8.12
CA PRO A 300 0.41 4.83 -8.04
C PRO A 300 0.39 5.70 -6.77
N LEU A 301 -0.78 6.16 -6.34
CA LEU A 301 -0.93 6.98 -5.13
C LEU A 301 -0.61 6.19 -3.84
N TRP A 302 -1.06 4.93 -3.76
CA TRP A 302 -0.70 4.04 -2.67
C TRP A 302 0.81 3.78 -2.65
N LEU A 303 1.40 3.49 -3.80
CA LEU A 303 2.83 3.21 -3.93
C LEU A 303 3.68 4.44 -3.60
N GLN A 304 3.22 5.63 -3.96
CA GLN A 304 3.87 6.90 -3.64
C GLN A 304 4.07 7.02 -2.12
N GLN A 305 3.03 6.81 -1.32
CA GLN A 305 3.18 6.81 0.14
C GLN A 305 4.06 5.65 0.60
N LEU A 306 3.82 4.44 0.11
CA LEU A 306 4.54 3.25 0.53
C LEU A 306 6.05 3.41 0.35
N ASP A 307 6.52 3.92 -0.79
CA ASP A 307 7.95 4.06 -1.11
C ASP A 307 8.56 5.32 -0.50
N MET A 308 7.98 6.49 -0.78
CA MET A 308 8.59 7.77 -0.40
C MET A 308 8.61 7.99 1.12
N GLU A 309 7.54 7.62 1.84
CA GLU A 309 7.50 7.72 3.30
C GLU A 309 8.43 6.68 3.96
N SER A 310 8.59 5.50 3.37
CA SER A 310 9.48 4.46 3.89
C SER A 310 10.95 4.77 3.66
N ASN A 311 11.32 5.11 2.43
CA ASN A 311 12.71 5.17 1.99
C ASN A 311 13.23 6.59 1.71
N GLY A 312 12.39 7.62 1.81
CA GLY A 312 12.82 9.02 1.76
C GLY A 312 13.53 9.44 3.04
N LYS A 313 14.69 8.84 3.33
CA LYS A 313 15.44 9.02 4.58
C LYS A 313 16.87 9.51 4.29
N SER A 314 17.39 10.36 5.16
CA SER A 314 18.73 10.93 5.07
C SER A 314 19.72 10.40 6.10
N VAL A 315 19.25 9.54 7.04
CA VAL A 315 20.05 9.01 8.16
C VAL A 315 19.94 7.49 8.18
N GLU A 316 21.11 6.83 8.35
CA GLU A 316 21.20 5.39 8.53
C GLU A 316 20.79 4.97 9.95
N LEU A 317 20.50 3.67 10.13
CA LEU A 317 20.15 3.08 11.43
C LEU A 317 21.21 3.31 12.55
N ASN A 318 22.45 3.56 12.15
CA ASN A 318 23.57 3.86 13.07
C ASN A 318 23.69 5.36 13.41
N GLY A 319 22.76 6.20 12.94
CA GLY A 319 22.75 7.65 13.16
C GLY A 319 23.62 8.47 12.21
N LYS A 320 24.35 7.82 11.29
CA LYS A 320 25.20 8.53 10.31
C LYS A 320 24.36 9.03 9.14
N LYS A 321 24.80 10.13 8.52
CA LYS A 321 24.22 10.62 7.27
C LYS A 321 24.44 9.59 6.15
N VAL A 322 23.39 9.31 5.39
CA VAL A 322 23.46 8.41 4.23
C VAL A 322 24.46 8.96 3.21
N LYS A 323 25.34 8.09 2.70
CA LYS A 323 26.22 8.41 1.61
C LYS A 323 25.52 8.11 0.29
N GLY A 324 25.11 9.13 -0.43
CA GLY A 324 24.39 9.00 -1.69
C GLY A 324 22.90 9.27 -1.58
N SER A 325 22.12 8.70 -2.50
CA SER A 325 20.68 8.91 -2.59
C SER A 325 19.91 7.69 -2.09
N THR A 326 18.80 7.93 -1.40
CA THR A 326 17.82 6.92 -0.95
C THR A 326 16.55 6.95 -1.81
N GLY A 327 15.38 6.70 -1.27
CA GLY A 327 14.12 6.60 -1.97
C GLY A 327 13.94 7.61 -3.10
N PRO A 328 13.54 7.17 -4.30
CA PRO A 328 13.26 8.05 -5.43
C PRO A 328 11.95 8.79 -5.26
N ILE A 329 11.72 9.82 -6.07
CA ILE A 329 10.39 10.39 -6.28
C ILE A 329 9.55 9.37 -7.05
N VAL A 330 8.34 9.12 -6.59
CA VAL A 330 7.39 8.20 -7.23
C VAL A 330 6.20 8.99 -7.74
N PHE A 331 5.86 8.82 -9.01
CA PHE A 331 4.66 9.35 -9.62
C PHE A 331 4.07 8.34 -10.60
N GLY A 332 2.88 8.57 -11.08
CA GLY A 332 2.27 7.70 -12.06
C GLY A 332 0.78 7.93 -12.23
N LEU A 333 0.26 7.39 -13.31
CA LEU A 333 -1.15 7.37 -13.68
C LEU A 333 -1.45 6.03 -14.36
N LEU A 334 -2.73 5.75 -14.65
CA LEU A 334 -3.11 4.68 -15.58
C LEU A 334 -2.43 4.88 -16.94
N GLY A 335 -2.07 3.77 -17.58
CA GLY A 335 -1.28 3.80 -18.82
C GLY A 335 -1.84 4.70 -19.90
N TYR A 336 -3.14 4.66 -20.14
CA TYR A 336 -3.79 5.52 -21.15
C TYR A 336 -3.77 7.00 -20.75
N ASP A 337 -4.05 7.32 -19.49
CA ASP A 337 -3.98 8.70 -18.99
C ASP A 337 -2.54 9.23 -19.02
N ALA A 338 -1.57 8.38 -18.67
CA ALA A 338 -0.15 8.70 -18.74
C ALA A 338 0.30 9.02 -20.17
N GLN A 339 -0.19 8.26 -21.19
CA GLN A 339 0.09 8.51 -22.61
C GLN A 339 -0.38 9.90 -23.05
N HIS A 340 -1.49 10.40 -22.52
CA HIS A 340 -2.04 11.71 -22.82
C HIS A 340 -1.60 12.82 -21.83
N SER A 341 -0.65 12.52 -20.94
CA SER A 341 -0.13 13.45 -19.95
C SER A 341 1.39 13.62 -20.09
N PHE A 342 2.17 12.66 -19.62
CA PHE A 342 3.63 12.81 -19.48
C PHE A 342 4.45 11.86 -20.36
N PHE A 343 3.86 11.07 -21.25
CA PHE A 343 4.64 10.20 -22.17
C PHE A 343 5.49 10.99 -23.15
N GLN A 344 5.05 12.21 -23.55
CA GLN A 344 5.89 13.12 -24.33
C GLN A 344 7.25 13.32 -23.62
N TRP A 345 7.22 13.59 -22.33
CA TRP A 345 8.44 13.78 -21.54
C TRP A 345 9.21 12.47 -21.32
N LEU A 346 8.53 11.36 -21.10
CA LEU A 346 9.18 10.04 -20.98
C LEU A 346 9.94 9.67 -22.25
N HIS A 347 9.40 9.97 -23.43
CA HIS A 347 10.05 9.69 -24.72
C HIS A 347 11.18 10.66 -25.05
N GLN A 348 10.96 11.96 -24.96
CA GLN A 348 11.83 12.98 -25.51
C GLN A 348 12.41 13.98 -24.48
N GLY A 349 12.01 13.87 -23.21
CA GLY A 349 12.55 14.71 -22.15
C GLY A 349 14.05 14.52 -21.95
N THR A 350 14.72 15.54 -21.44
CA THR A 350 16.18 15.53 -21.18
C THR A 350 16.56 14.63 -20.01
N ASP A 351 15.66 14.45 -19.04
CA ASP A 351 15.86 13.53 -17.93
C ASP A 351 15.38 12.13 -18.27
N ILE A 352 16.06 11.14 -17.70
CA ILE A 352 15.67 9.72 -17.83
C ILE A 352 14.98 9.28 -16.56
N VAL A 353 13.75 8.77 -16.70
CA VAL A 353 12.96 8.19 -15.62
C VAL A 353 12.68 6.73 -15.91
N PRO A 354 13.14 5.80 -15.06
CA PRO A 354 12.74 4.41 -15.14
C PRO A 354 11.24 4.23 -14.97
N ILE A 355 10.69 3.25 -15.66
CA ILE A 355 9.25 2.99 -15.65
C ILE A 355 9.00 1.57 -15.12
N GLU A 356 8.12 1.47 -14.14
CA GLU A 356 7.58 0.20 -13.65
C GLU A 356 6.15 0.03 -14.19
N PHE A 357 5.99 -0.74 -15.25
CA PHE A 357 4.68 -1.08 -15.81
C PHE A 357 4.07 -2.24 -15.03
N VAL A 358 2.79 -2.11 -14.67
CA VAL A 358 1.95 -3.21 -14.17
C VAL A 358 0.84 -3.44 -15.19
N THR A 359 0.75 -4.65 -15.76
CA THR A 359 -0.16 -4.89 -16.87
C THR A 359 -0.69 -6.32 -16.89
N THR A 360 -1.66 -6.60 -17.75
CA THR A 360 -2.06 -7.97 -18.08
C THR A 360 -1.18 -8.54 -19.20
N MET A 361 -1.10 -9.89 -19.27
CA MET A 361 -0.22 -10.57 -20.22
C MET A 361 -0.62 -10.34 -21.70
N ASP A 362 -1.86 -10.00 -21.96
CA ASP A 362 -2.45 -9.77 -23.28
C ASP A 362 -2.45 -8.29 -23.68
N ASN A 363 -2.05 -7.38 -22.82
CA ASN A 363 -2.02 -5.95 -23.12
C ASN A 363 -0.84 -5.59 -24.04
N ARG A 364 -1.07 -5.71 -25.35
CA ARG A 364 -0.06 -5.41 -26.37
C ARG A 364 0.37 -3.95 -26.39
N ASN A 365 -0.54 -3.00 -26.08
CA ASN A 365 -0.20 -1.58 -26.06
C ASN A 365 0.89 -1.30 -25.02
N CYS A 366 0.76 -1.78 -23.80
CA CYS A 366 1.78 -1.63 -22.76
C CYS A 366 3.14 -2.19 -23.21
N ILE A 367 3.14 -3.39 -23.80
CA ILE A 367 4.37 -4.05 -24.28
C ILE A 367 5.01 -3.23 -25.41
N PHE A 368 4.23 -2.70 -26.35
CA PHE A 368 4.74 -1.86 -27.43
C PHE A 368 5.32 -0.55 -26.92
N GLN A 369 4.63 0.14 -25.99
CA GLN A 369 5.17 1.35 -25.36
C GLN A 369 6.50 1.08 -24.64
N ALA A 370 6.62 -0.01 -23.89
CA ALA A 370 7.87 -0.40 -23.25
C ALA A 370 8.99 -0.67 -24.27
N ASN A 371 8.68 -1.27 -25.43
CA ASN A 371 9.65 -1.53 -26.48
C ASN A 371 10.10 -0.24 -27.18
N ILE A 372 9.18 0.67 -27.51
CA ILE A 372 9.50 1.96 -28.14
C ILE A 372 10.35 2.82 -27.22
N LEU A 373 9.98 2.93 -25.94
CA LEU A 373 10.76 3.63 -24.92
C LEU A 373 12.18 3.09 -24.80
N HIS A 374 12.34 1.77 -24.91
CA HIS A 374 13.65 1.12 -24.83
C HIS A 374 14.49 1.32 -26.12
N ALA A 375 13.91 1.05 -27.28
CA ALA A 375 14.61 1.03 -28.56
C ALA A 375 14.77 2.43 -29.17
N GLY A 376 13.74 3.27 -29.02
CA GLY A 376 13.63 4.53 -29.77
C GLY A 376 13.26 4.33 -31.24
N GLU A 377 13.15 5.45 -31.94
CA GLU A 377 12.91 5.52 -33.39
C GLU A 377 13.61 6.75 -33.93
N LYS A 378 14.31 6.62 -35.05
CA LYS A 378 15.03 7.72 -35.69
C LYS A 378 14.32 8.19 -36.94
N ASN A 379 14.09 9.48 -37.06
CA ASN A 379 13.63 10.14 -38.28
C ASN A 379 14.61 11.25 -38.67
N ALA A 380 15.46 10.98 -39.63
CA ALA A 380 16.50 11.93 -40.06
C ALA A 380 15.94 13.17 -40.75
N ALA A 381 14.75 13.06 -41.39
CA ALA A 381 14.10 14.16 -42.11
C ALA A 381 13.41 15.13 -41.16
N GLU A 382 12.92 14.64 -40.00
CA GLU A 382 12.16 15.41 -39.01
C GLU A 382 12.70 15.16 -37.61
N PRO A 383 13.76 15.87 -37.19
CA PRO A 383 14.42 15.64 -35.91
C PRO A 383 13.50 15.71 -34.69
N GLN A 384 12.43 16.51 -34.74
CA GLN A 384 11.42 16.61 -33.69
C GLN A 384 10.60 15.32 -33.49
N ASN A 385 10.60 14.43 -34.49
CA ASN A 385 9.94 13.12 -34.42
C ASN A 385 10.88 12.00 -33.96
N ASN A 386 12.13 12.30 -33.64
CA ASN A 386 13.05 11.32 -33.10
C ASN A 386 12.64 10.91 -31.69
N LEU A 387 12.59 9.62 -31.46
CA LEU A 387 12.49 9.04 -30.13
C LEU A 387 13.87 8.50 -29.74
N PRO A 388 14.57 9.12 -28.78
CA PRO A 388 15.97 8.74 -28.46
C PRO A 388 16.12 7.30 -27.99
N GLY A 389 15.09 6.70 -27.44
CA GLY A 389 15.18 5.40 -26.77
C GLY A 389 15.99 5.49 -25.46
N GLY A 390 16.55 4.36 -25.03
CA GLY A 390 17.35 4.32 -23.81
C GLY A 390 16.58 4.57 -22.53
N ARG A 391 15.27 4.46 -22.54
CA ARG A 391 14.39 4.64 -21.40
C ARG A 391 14.18 3.30 -20.71
N PRO A 392 14.73 3.09 -19.49
CA PRO A 392 14.65 1.80 -18.82
C PRO A 392 13.24 1.52 -18.31
N SER A 393 12.82 0.27 -18.45
CA SER A 393 11.53 -0.17 -17.89
C SER A 393 11.56 -1.62 -17.41
N THR A 394 10.62 -1.93 -16.51
CA THR A 394 10.25 -3.29 -16.13
C THR A 394 8.76 -3.51 -16.41
N LEU A 395 8.41 -4.77 -16.68
CA LEU A 395 7.01 -5.19 -16.82
C LEU A 395 6.70 -6.23 -15.74
N LEU A 396 5.72 -5.92 -14.90
CA LEU A 396 5.12 -6.83 -13.96
C LEU A 396 3.74 -7.22 -14.52
N MET A 397 3.64 -8.45 -15.01
CA MET A 397 2.45 -8.93 -15.73
C MET A 397 1.70 -9.95 -14.90
N VAL A 398 0.37 -9.82 -14.86
CA VAL A 398 -0.58 -10.76 -14.27
C VAL A 398 -1.54 -11.27 -15.35
N LYS A 399 -2.26 -12.37 -15.10
CA LYS A 399 -3.33 -12.80 -16.02
C LYS A 399 -4.51 -11.83 -15.95
N GLU A 400 -4.91 -11.48 -14.73
CA GLU A 400 -6.03 -10.59 -14.42
C GLU A 400 -5.87 -10.02 -13.00
N VAL A 401 -6.58 -8.93 -12.69
CA VAL A 401 -6.63 -8.34 -11.34
C VAL A 401 -7.74 -9.04 -10.54
N THR A 402 -7.35 -10.00 -9.71
CA THR A 402 -8.21 -10.69 -8.75
C THR A 402 -7.84 -10.30 -7.33
N PRO A 403 -8.64 -10.65 -6.30
CA PRO A 403 -8.22 -10.47 -4.91
C PRO A 403 -6.83 -11.06 -4.63
N GLU A 404 -6.55 -12.28 -5.10
CA GLU A 404 -5.26 -12.95 -4.91
C GLU A 404 -4.12 -12.21 -5.61
N THR A 405 -4.26 -11.88 -6.90
CA THR A 405 -3.19 -11.22 -7.65
C THR A 405 -2.93 -9.79 -7.15
N LEU A 406 -3.96 -9.09 -6.69
CA LEU A 406 -3.81 -7.78 -6.04
C LEU A 406 -3.00 -7.90 -4.74
N GLY A 407 -3.30 -8.90 -3.90
CA GLY A 407 -2.51 -9.21 -2.71
C GLY A 407 -1.06 -9.53 -3.04
N MET A 408 -0.81 -10.29 -4.12
CA MET A 408 0.54 -10.57 -4.59
C MET A 408 1.26 -9.30 -5.02
N LEU A 409 0.62 -8.42 -5.80
CA LEU A 409 1.21 -7.15 -6.24
C LEU A 409 1.61 -6.26 -5.06
N MET A 410 0.72 -6.08 -4.09
CA MET A 410 1.01 -5.24 -2.93
C MET A 410 2.18 -5.78 -2.11
N ALA A 411 2.21 -7.07 -1.81
CA ALA A 411 3.28 -7.68 -1.04
C ALA A 411 4.64 -7.63 -1.76
N LEU A 412 4.67 -7.72 -3.10
CA LEU A 412 5.90 -7.52 -3.88
C LEU A 412 6.53 -6.15 -3.60
N TYR A 413 5.72 -5.08 -3.62
CA TYR A 413 6.24 -3.73 -3.38
C TYR A 413 6.60 -3.49 -1.91
N GLU A 414 5.86 -4.04 -0.95
CA GLU A 414 6.23 -3.98 0.47
C GLU A 414 7.62 -4.60 0.70
N HIS A 415 7.87 -5.77 0.12
CA HIS A 415 9.19 -6.42 0.23
C HIS A 415 10.29 -5.74 -0.59
N LYS A 416 9.97 -5.21 -1.79
CA LYS A 416 10.91 -4.36 -2.57
C LYS A 416 11.44 -3.23 -1.68
N ILE A 417 10.57 -2.52 -1.03
CA ILE A 417 10.88 -1.34 -0.21
C ILE A 417 11.68 -1.73 1.03
N PHE A 418 11.31 -2.83 1.69
CA PHE A 418 12.10 -3.39 2.80
C PHE A 418 13.53 -3.73 2.36
N VAL A 419 13.70 -4.42 1.23
CA VAL A 419 15.03 -4.77 0.71
C VAL A 419 15.85 -3.52 0.42
N GLN A 420 15.27 -2.51 -0.21
CA GLN A 420 15.94 -1.25 -0.47
C GLN A 420 16.38 -0.55 0.82
N GLY A 421 15.52 -0.53 1.84
CA GLY A 421 15.86 0.00 3.16
C GLY A 421 17.06 -0.70 3.81
N VAL A 422 17.10 -2.03 3.72
CA VAL A 422 18.26 -2.83 4.19
C VAL A 422 19.53 -2.46 3.43
N LEU A 423 19.45 -2.32 2.11
CA LEU A 423 20.60 -1.98 1.27
C LEU A 423 21.16 -0.58 1.54
N TRP A 424 20.29 0.40 1.77
CA TRP A 424 20.67 1.76 2.17
C TRP A 424 21.03 1.88 3.65
N GLY A 425 20.70 0.86 4.48
CA GLY A 425 20.95 0.86 5.92
C GLY A 425 20.03 1.81 6.70
N ILE A 426 18.83 2.10 6.18
CA ILE A 426 17.86 3.04 6.75
C ILE A 426 16.68 2.33 7.41
N ASN A 427 15.90 3.05 8.24
CA ASN A 427 14.64 2.56 8.79
C ASN A 427 13.48 2.87 7.83
N SER A 428 12.93 1.84 7.18
CA SER A 428 11.78 1.97 6.27
C SER A 428 10.41 2.02 6.98
N PHE A 429 10.38 1.96 8.32
CA PHE A 429 9.14 1.73 9.07
C PHE A 429 8.74 2.86 10.00
N ASP A 430 9.49 3.94 10.02
CA ASP A 430 9.16 5.18 10.73
C ASP A 430 8.84 6.33 9.77
N GLN A 431 8.44 7.46 10.32
CA GLN A 431 8.12 8.72 9.61
C GLN A 431 8.50 9.95 10.44
N CYS A 432 9.68 9.95 11.04
CA CYS A 432 10.15 10.99 11.97
C CYS A 432 10.00 12.42 11.39
N GLY A 433 10.21 12.60 10.06
CA GLY A 433 10.03 13.89 9.39
C GLY A 433 8.60 14.43 9.50
N VAL A 434 7.60 13.57 9.33
CA VAL A 434 6.18 13.94 9.46
C VAL A 434 5.84 14.26 10.92
N GLU A 435 6.32 13.44 11.87
CA GLU A 435 6.08 13.62 13.30
C GLU A 435 6.68 14.92 13.82
N MET A 436 7.93 15.21 13.45
CA MET A 436 8.58 16.47 13.80
C MET A 436 7.91 17.69 13.18
N GLY A 437 7.50 17.61 11.90
CA GLY A 437 6.74 18.67 11.25
C GLY A 437 5.46 19.02 12.01
N LYS A 438 4.68 18.01 12.41
CA LYS A 438 3.46 18.19 13.23
C LYS A 438 3.76 18.81 14.62
N LEU A 439 4.83 18.39 15.27
CA LEU A 439 5.23 18.94 16.57
C LEU A 439 5.62 20.42 16.47
N ILE A 440 6.38 20.79 15.44
CA ILE A 440 6.79 22.19 15.18
C ILE A 440 5.56 23.04 14.86
N ALA A 441 4.67 22.58 13.96
CA ALA A 441 3.44 23.28 13.62
C ALA A 441 2.56 23.56 14.85
N LYS A 442 2.39 22.58 15.75
CA LYS A 442 1.66 22.77 17.01
C LYS A 442 2.31 23.80 17.94
N LYS A 443 3.65 23.90 17.98
CA LYS A 443 4.37 24.88 18.79
C LYS A 443 4.18 26.29 18.21
N LEU A 444 4.19 26.44 16.88
CA LEU A 444 3.98 27.73 16.21
C LEU A 444 2.54 28.24 16.36
N ALA A 445 1.55 27.35 16.30
CA ALA A 445 0.14 27.72 16.47
C ALA A 445 -0.25 28.14 17.90
N LYS A 446 0.65 27.92 18.89
CA LYS A 446 0.45 28.34 20.30
C LYS A 446 1.14 29.68 20.63
N LYS A 447 1.91 30.24 19.70
CA LYS A 447 2.51 31.58 19.76
C LYS A 447 1.60 32.61 19.07
#